data_0a43295d09978c49f2b64595a9291d55
#
_entry.id   0a43295d09978c49f2b64595a9291d55
#
_cell.length_a   1.000
_cell.length_b   1.000
_cell.length_c   1.000
_cell.angle_alpha   90.00
_cell.angle_beta   90.00
_cell.angle_gamma   90.00
#
_symmetry.space_group_name_H-M   'P 1'
#
loop_
_entity.id
_entity.type
_entity.pdbx_description
1 polymer ?
#
loop_
_entity_poly.entity_id
_entity_poly.type
_entity_poly.pdbx_seq_one_letter_code
_entity_poly.pdbx_strand_id
1 'polypeptide(L)'
;MIRRIGRLISPLLFFALTGVSAQSAELRVAAASDLSFVLPEIVAGFEKQSGAQVKLSLGSSGNFAAQIQNGAPFDVFMAADISYPRKLIEAGFADAGTLFTYGSGRIVVWVPKTNKLDFEREGLRALANGHVSKIAIANPQHAPYGRAAVAALTHERIYEPLKPKLVLGENVSQAAQFVQSGNADAGIVALSLVLAPGMSDKGKYWVVPIHSYPPLEQAAVVMKSSTQPQLARAFIEYLGSPAAKELLRRYGFAIDTPKSRGAAQ
;
A
#
# COMPACT_ATOMS: atom_id res chain seq x y z
N MET A 1 75.98 45.28 -27.47
CA MET A 1 75.54 43.98 -27.96
C MET A 1 74.79 43.29 -26.85
N ILE A 2 73.46 43.52 -26.76
CA ILE A 2 72.59 43.07 -25.66
C ILE A 2 71.48 42.17 -26.24
N ARG A 3 71.55 40.84 -25.96
CA ARG A 3 70.54 39.86 -26.37
C ARG A 3 69.37 39.90 -25.44
N ARG A 4 68.20 40.21 -25.98
CA ARG A 4 66.86 40.08 -25.31
C ARG A 4 66.42 38.62 -25.42
N ILE A 5 66.19 37.96 -24.25
CA ILE A 5 65.59 36.65 -24.12
C ILE A 5 64.10 36.86 -23.95
N GLY A 6 63.29 36.53 -24.99
CA GLY A 6 61.83 36.54 -24.94
C GLY A 6 61.35 35.30 -24.17
N ARG A 7 60.60 35.50 -23.04
CA ARG A 7 59.85 34.46 -22.32
C ARG A 7 58.52 34.24 -23.02
N LEU A 8 58.31 33.07 -23.60
CA LEU A 8 57.03 32.57 -24.06
C LEU A 8 56.24 32.12 -22.84
N ILE A 9 55.14 32.81 -22.52
CA ILE A 9 54.15 32.41 -21.51
C ILE A 9 53.08 31.60 -22.26
N SER A 10 53.04 30.28 -22.05
CA SER A 10 52.01 29.39 -22.56
C SER A 10 50.78 29.51 -21.64
N PRO A 11 49.57 29.82 -22.13
CA PRO A 11 48.39 29.82 -21.30
C PRO A 11 47.92 28.37 -21.03
N LEU A 12 47.98 27.93 -19.79
CA LEU A 12 47.39 26.68 -19.33
C LEU A 12 45.86 26.88 -19.32
N LEU A 13 45.17 26.24 -20.28
CA LEU A 13 43.70 26.22 -20.33
C LEU A 13 43.20 25.26 -19.26
N PHE A 14 42.69 25.80 -18.14
CA PHE A 14 42.06 25.04 -17.06
C PHE A 14 40.63 24.67 -17.50
N PHE A 15 40.41 23.44 -17.96
CA PHE A 15 39.09 22.88 -18.26
C PHE A 15 38.44 22.57 -16.92
N ALA A 16 37.57 23.47 -16.41
CA ALA A 16 36.73 23.19 -15.26
C ALA A 16 35.62 22.21 -15.69
N LEU A 17 35.80 20.92 -15.33
CA LEU A 17 34.69 19.95 -15.37
C LEU A 17 33.67 20.39 -14.31
N THR A 18 32.66 21.11 -14.75
CA THR A 18 31.44 21.29 -13.95
C THR A 18 30.73 19.93 -13.90
N GLY A 19 30.93 19.20 -12.83
CA GLY A 19 30.18 18.00 -12.52
C GLY A 19 28.72 18.40 -12.34
N VAL A 20 27.89 18.18 -13.36
CA VAL A 20 26.42 18.23 -13.22
C VAL A 20 26.07 17.04 -12.31
N SER A 21 25.82 17.32 -11.02
CA SER A 21 25.16 16.35 -10.14
C SER A 21 23.82 16.02 -10.76
N ALA A 22 23.71 14.89 -11.42
CA ALA A 22 22.41 14.36 -11.87
C ALA A 22 21.58 14.14 -10.60
N GLN A 23 20.66 15.06 -10.32
CA GLN A 23 19.69 14.87 -9.25
C GLN A 23 18.85 13.67 -9.64
N SER A 24 18.87 12.61 -8.81
CA SER A 24 18.08 11.42 -9.08
C SER A 24 16.60 11.82 -9.17
N ALA A 25 15.91 11.35 -10.20
CA ALA A 25 14.48 11.63 -10.37
C ALA A 25 13.73 11.07 -9.15
N GLU A 26 12.84 11.90 -8.55
CA GLU A 26 12.04 11.53 -7.40
C GLU A 26 10.62 11.21 -7.82
N LEU A 27 10.11 10.02 -7.46
CA LEU A 27 8.73 9.59 -7.69
C LEU A 27 7.94 9.63 -6.39
N ARG A 28 6.81 10.33 -6.35
CA ARG A 28 5.93 10.44 -5.18
C ARG A 28 4.76 9.49 -5.31
N VAL A 29 4.69 8.51 -4.41
CA VAL A 29 3.68 7.46 -4.41
C VAL A 29 2.78 7.58 -3.18
N ALA A 30 1.48 7.80 -3.40
CA ALA A 30 0.46 7.66 -2.38
C ALA A 30 -0.04 6.21 -2.38
N ALA A 31 0.05 5.50 -1.27
CA ALA A 31 -0.31 4.09 -1.21
C ALA A 31 -1.15 3.74 0.02
N ALA A 32 -2.07 2.80 -0.16
CA ALA A 32 -2.87 2.24 0.92
C ALA A 32 -1.97 1.58 1.97
N SER A 33 -2.30 1.78 3.24
CA SER A 33 -1.42 1.44 4.37
C SER A 33 -1.29 -0.07 4.65
N ASP A 34 -2.10 -0.90 4.02
CA ASP A 34 -1.91 -2.36 4.02
C ASP A 34 -0.62 -2.78 3.27
N LEU A 35 -0.08 -1.89 2.45
CA LEU A 35 1.21 -2.04 1.76
C LEU A 35 2.42 -1.63 2.59
N SER A 36 2.24 -1.21 3.86
CA SER A 36 3.30 -0.58 4.68
C SER A 36 4.59 -1.39 4.78
N PHE A 37 4.53 -2.69 4.72
CA PHE A 37 5.72 -3.56 4.82
C PHE A 37 6.20 -4.07 3.46
N VAL A 38 5.29 -4.45 2.56
CA VAL A 38 5.67 -5.01 1.26
C VAL A 38 6.16 -3.95 0.28
N LEU A 39 5.56 -2.76 0.29
CA LEU A 39 5.89 -1.73 -0.69
C LEU A 39 7.32 -1.19 -0.55
N PRO A 40 7.89 -0.98 0.65
CA PRO A 40 9.30 -0.63 0.79
C PRO A 40 10.25 -1.66 0.15
N GLU A 41 9.96 -2.97 0.24
CA GLU A 41 10.78 -4.00 -0.41
C GLU A 41 10.66 -3.94 -1.94
N ILE A 42 9.44 -3.71 -2.46
CA ILE A 42 9.21 -3.50 -3.90
C ILE A 42 9.94 -2.26 -4.39
N VAL A 43 9.83 -1.15 -3.65
CA VAL A 43 10.50 0.12 -3.96
C VAL A 43 12.01 -0.05 -4.00
N ALA A 44 12.61 -0.71 -3.01
CA ALA A 44 14.06 -0.95 -3.00
C ALA A 44 14.54 -1.70 -4.27
N GLY A 45 13.75 -2.66 -4.75
CA GLY A 45 14.02 -3.36 -6.01
C GLY A 45 13.92 -2.44 -7.24
N PHE A 46 12.89 -1.60 -7.28
CA PHE A 46 12.70 -0.63 -8.36
C PHE A 46 13.80 0.44 -8.38
N GLU A 47 14.14 1.02 -7.23
CA GLU A 47 15.20 2.02 -7.10
C GLU A 47 16.55 1.47 -7.56
N LYS A 48 16.88 0.21 -7.19
CA LYS A 48 18.09 -0.47 -7.64
C LYS A 48 18.14 -0.62 -9.17
N GLN A 49 16.99 -0.86 -9.80
CA GLN A 49 16.90 -1.06 -11.24
C GLN A 49 16.89 0.26 -12.02
N SER A 50 16.20 1.28 -11.51
CA SER A 50 15.94 2.54 -12.23
C SER A 50 16.95 3.65 -11.90
N GLY A 51 17.63 3.57 -10.76
CA GLY A 51 18.46 4.67 -10.22
C GLY A 51 17.66 5.86 -9.69
N ALA A 52 16.31 5.78 -9.68
CA ALA A 52 15.43 6.81 -9.15
C ALA A 52 15.25 6.67 -7.63
N GLN A 53 14.68 7.69 -7.01
CA GLN A 53 14.22 7.66 -5.62
C GLN A 53 12.70 7.64 -5.57
N VAL A 54 12.12 6.88 -4.62
CA VAL A 54 10.67 6.81 -4.42
C VAL A 54 10.30 7.30 -3.02
N LYS A 55 9.48 8.34 -2.96
CA LYS A 55 8.89 8.82 -1.71
C LYS A 55 7.53 8.20 -1.51
N LEU A 56 7.39 7.40 -0.45
CA LEU A 56 6.14 6.75 -0.06
C LEU A 56 5.36 7.61 0.93
N SER A 57 4.07 7.80 0.65
CA SER A 57 3.08 8.27 1.60
C SER A 57 2.08 7.15 1.82
N LEU A 58 1.90 6.73 3.08
CA LEU A 58 1.05 5.60 3.45
C LEU A 58 -0.17 6.08 4.24
N GLY A 59 -1.38 5.66 3.84
CA GLY A 59 -2.60 6.14 4.47
C GLY A 59 -3.85 5.40 4.00
N SER A 60 -5.03 6.00 4.17
CA SER A 60 -6.26 5.41 3.64
C SER A 60 -6.49 5.83 2.18
N SER A 61 -7.05 4.90 1.38
CA SER A 61 -7.31 5.16 -0.04
C SER A 61 -8.25 6.33 -0.26
N GLY A 62 -9.28 6.49 0.58
CA GLY A 62 -10.24 7.58 0.45
C GLY A 62 -9.63 8.95 0.74
N ASN A 63 -8.77 9.05 1.77
CA ASN A 63 -8.10 10.31 2.08
C ASN A 63 -7.12 10.72 0.98
N PHE A 64 -6.35 9.77 0.42
CA PHE A 64 -5.49 10.09 -0.72
C PHE A 64 -6.28 10.49 -1.95
N ALA A 65 -7.39 9.80 -2.26
CA ALA A 65 -8.24 10.20 -3.37
C ALA A 65 -8.76 11.64 -3.20
N ALA A 66 -9.21 12.02 -2.00
CA ALA A 66 -9.62 13.38 -1.70
C ALA A 66 -8.46 14.39 -1.81
N GLN A 67 -7.28 14.07 -1.29
CA GLN A 67 -6.08 14.91 -1.41
C GLN A 67 -5.69 15.12 -2.88
N ILE A 68 -5.73 14.09 -3.72
CA ILE A 68 -5.44 14.18 -5.16
C ILE A 68 -6.44 15.09 -5.85
N GLN A 69 -7.74 14.97 -5.55
CA GLN A 69 -8.77 15.87 -6.08
C GLN A 69 -8.56 17.33 -5.65
N ASN A 70 -7.93 17.55 -4.50
CA ASN A 70 -7.54 18.87 -3.99
C ASN A 70 -6.12 19.31 -4.42
N GLY A 71 -5.51 18.64 -5.41
CA GLY A 71 -4.25 19.03 -6.01
C GLY A 71 -2.98 18.52 -5.32
N ALA A 72 -3.07 17.52 -4.45
CA ALA A 72 -1.87 16.93 -3.86
C ALA A 72 -0.95 16.34 -4.95
N PRO A 73 0.37 16.64 -4.91
CA PRO A 73 1.28 16.39 -6.01
C PRO A 73 1.87 14.97 -5.99
N PHE A 74 1.02 13.96 -6.11
CA PHE A 74 1.45 12.57 -6.27
C PHE A 74 1.62 12.20 -7.74
N ASP A 75 2.57 11.30 -8.02
CA ASP A 75 2.83 10.77 -9.36
C ASP A 75 2.08 9.45 -9.60
N VAL A 76 2.00 8.61 -8.56
CA VAL A 76 1.29 7.32 -8.58
C VAL A 76 0.37 7.22 -7.37
N PHE A 77 -0.82 6.67 -7.60
CA PHE A 77 -1.76 6.31 -6.54
C PHE A 77 -2.01 4.80 -6.53
N MET A 78 -1.81 4.16 -5.37
CA MET A 78 -2.04 2.74 -5.11
C MET A 78 -3.15 2.59 -4.07
N ALA A 79 -4.31 2.11 -4.51
CA ALA A 79 -5.50 2.01 -3.66
C ALA A 79 -5.81 0.56 -3.29
N ALA A 80 -6.32 0.35 -2.08
CA ALA A 80 -6.84 -0.92 -1.61
C ALA A 80 -8.25 -1.25 -2.12
N ASP A 81 -8.80 -0.42 -3.00
CA ASP A 81 -10.09 -0.60 -3.67
C ASP A 81 -10.02 0.11 -5.03
N ILE A 82 -10.16 -0.65 -6.11
CA ILE A 82 -10.08 -0.20 -7.50
C ILE A 82 -11.10 0.91 -7.83
N SER A 83 -12.18 1.03 -7.06
CA SER A 83 -13.19 2.08 -7.28
C SER A 83 -12.61 3.50 -7.14
N TYR A 84 -11.60 3.69 -6.29
CA TYR A 84 -10.93 5.00 -6.13
C TYR A 84 -10.12 5.40 -7.37
N PRO A 85 -9.19 4.59 -7.89
CA PRO A 85 -8.53 4.89 -9.17
C PRO A 85 -9.50 5.11 -10.31
N ARG A 86 -10.56 4.31 -10.44
CA ARG A 86 -11.59 4.49 -11.47
C ARG A 86 -12.28 5.86 -11.37
N LYS A 87 -12.70 6.27 -10.16
CA LYS A 87 -13.29 7.60 -9.94
C LYS A 87 -12.34 8.74 -10.30
N LEU A 88 -11.04 8.60 -9.99
CA LEU A 88 -10.04 9.59 -10.38
C LEU A 88 -9.82 9.66 -11.91
N ILE A 89 -9.91 8.52 -12.60
CA ILE A 89 -9.88 8.46 -14.07
C ILE A 89 -11.10 9.17 -14.67
N GLU A 90 -12.30 8.82 -14.18
CA GLU A 90 -13.57 9.43 -14.62
C GLU A 90 -13.60 10.93 -14.40
N ALA A 91 -13.05 11.39 -13.25
CA ALA A 91 -12.92 12.82 -12.93
C ALA A 91 -11.75 13.51 -13.64
N GLY A 92 -10.97 12.81 -14.47
CA GLY A 92 -9.89 13.39 -15.28
C GLY A 92 -8.56 13.59 -14.56
N PHE A 93 -8.38 13.13 -13.32
CA PHE A 93 -7.14 13.26 -12.53
C PHE A 93 -6.09 12.21 -12.85
N ALA A 94 -6.49 11.02 -13.31
CA ALA A 94 -5.60 9.90 -13.55
C ALA A 94 -5.64 9.43 -15.01
N ASP A 95 -4.59 8.74 -15.44
CA ASP A 95 -4.45 8.20 -16.79
C ASP A 95 -5.05 6.79 -16.88
N ALA A 96 -6.16 6.65 -17.58
CA ALA A 96 -6.88 5.38 -17.77
C ALA A 96 -6.00 4.26 -18.35
N GLY A 97 -5.04 4.60 -19.24
CA GLY A 97 -4.15 3.65 -19.87
C GLY A 97 -3.13 3.03 -18.92
N THR A 98 -3.06 3.51 -17.67
CA THR A 98 -2.11 3.03 -16.65
C THR A 98 -2.77 2.28 -15.50
N LEU A 99 -4.10 2.10 -15.52
CA LEU A 99 -4.79 1.36 -14.48
C LEU A 99 -4.30 -0.10 -14.43
N PHE A 100 -3.69 -0.48 -13.32
CA PHE A 100 -3.09 -1.79 -13.14
C PHE A 100 -3.55 -2.42 -11.81
N THR A 101 -4.24 -3.56 -11.88
CA THR A 101 -4.60 -4.37 -10.72
C THR A 101 -3.40 -5.21 -10.30
N TYR A 102 -2.88 -4.98 -9.10
CA TYR A 102 -1.69 -5.68 -8.60
C TYR A 102 -2.01 -6.85 -7.65
N GLY A 103 -3.27 -7.01 -7.23
CA GLY A 103 -3.72 -8.13 -6.40
C GLY A 103 -4.98 -7.82 -5.62
N SER A 104 -5.38 -8.77 -4.80
CA SER A 104 -6.50 -8.62 -3.88
C SER A 104 -6.05 -8.83 -2.42
N GLY A 105 -6.47 -7.91 -1.54
CA GLY A 105 -6.21 -7.99 -0.12
C GLY A 105 -7.17 -8.94 0.61
N ARG A 106 -6.81 -9.32 1.83
CA ARG A 106 -7.65 -10.12 2.73
C ARG A 106 -7.71 -9.49 4.11
N ILE A 107 -8.86 -9.59 4.78
CA ILE A 107 -8.99 -9.23 6.18
C ILE A 107 -8.81 -10.44 7.08
N VAL A 108 -8.26 -10.20 8.25
CA VAL A 108 -8.07 -11.19 9.32
C VAL A 108 -8.53 -10.60 10.64
N VAL A 109 -9.00 -11.44 11.53
CA VAL A 109 -9.01 -11.09 12.96
C VAL A 109 -7.60 -11.32 13.47
N TRP A 110 -7.03 -10.33 14.14
CA TRP A 110 -5.72 -10.40 14.77
C TRP A 110 -5.83 -10.08 16.26
N VAL A 111 -5.20 -10.91 17.09
CA VAL A 111 -5.23 -10.80 18.55
C VAL A 111 -3.84 -11.06 19.12
N PRO A 112 -3.51 -10.55 20.31
CA PRO A 112 -2.28 -10.94 21.03
C PRO A 112 -2.14 -12.46 21.20
N LYS A 113 -0.92 -12.98 21.24
CA LYS A 113 -0.65 -14.43 21.40
C LYS A 113 -1.33 -15.04 22.63
N THR A 114 -1.46 -14.29 23.71
CA THR A 114 -2.07 -14.71 24.97
C THR A 114 -3.59 -14.80 24.92
N ASN A 115 -4.22 -14.32 23.87
CA ASN A 115 -5.66 -14.33 23.70
C ASN A 115 -6.18 -15.78 23.58
N LYS A 116 -7.29 -16.11 24.26
CA LYS A 116 -7.88 -17.45 24.33
C LYS A 116 -9.14 -17.64 23.49
N LEU A 117 -9.50 -16.66 22.65
CA LEU A 117 -10.67 -16.78 21.75
C LEU A 117 -10.47 -17.92 20.76
N ASP A 118 -11.51 -18.68 20.52
CA ASP A 118 -11.55 -19.82 19.61
C ASP A 118 -12.22 -19.42 18.30
N PHE A 119 -11.44 -18.78 17.41
CA PHE A 119 -11.93 -18.36 16.11
C PHE A 119 -12.19 -19.53 15.15
N GLU A 120 -11.56 -20.68 15.33
CA GLU A 120 -11.78 -21.85 14.48
C GLU A 120 -13.20 -22.39 14.68
N ARG A 121 -13.68 -22.37 15.92
CA ARG A 121 -15.04 -22.84 16.26
C ARG A 121 -16.10 -21.75 16.07
N GLU A 122 -15.80 -20.52 16.47
CA GLU A 122 -16.80 -19.46 16.63
C GLU A 122 -16.75 -18.40 15.50
N GLY A 123 -15.69 -18.41 14.68
CA GLY A 123 -15.49 -17.41 13.63
C GLY A 123 -15.46 -15.99 14.21
N LEU A 124 -16.03 -15.03 13.48
CA LEU A 124 -16.14 -13.64 13.93
C LEU A 124 -16.98 -13.49 15.22
N ARG A 125 -17.86 -14.44 15.54
CA ARG A 125 -18.71 -14.40 16.74
C ARG A 125 -17.89 -14.46 18.03
N ALA A 126 -16.67 -15.01 17.99
CA ALA A 126 -15.75 -14.96 19.11
C ALA A 126 -15.46 -13.53 19.61
N LEU A 127 -15.58 -12.52 18.75
CA LEU A 127 -15.44 -11.10 19.12
C LEU A 127 -16.57 -10.60 20.05
N ALA A 128 -17.71 -11.29 20.08
CA ALA A 128 -18.81 -10.96 21.00
C ALA A 128 -18.54 -11.45 22.45
N ASN A 129 -17.48 -12.22 22.67
CA ASN A 129 -17.09 -12.68 24.00
C ASN A 129 -16.94 -11.51 24.99
N GLY A 130 -17.39 -11.68 26.23
CA GLY A 130 -17.37 -10.64 27.26
C GLY A 130 -15.98 -10.10 27.63
N HIS A 131 -14.93 -10.87 27.33
CA HIS A 131 -13.54 -10.43 27.56
C HIS A 131 -12.98 -9.51 26.46
N VAL A 132 -13.71 -9.32 25.36
CA VAL A 132 -13.33 -8.37 24.30
C VAL A 132 -14.05 -7.06 24.56
N SER A 133 -13.32 -6.03 24.93
CA SER A 133 -13.84 -4.70 25.24
C SER A 133 -13.65 -3.73 24.07
N LYS A 134 -12.52 -3.84 23.34
CA LYS A 134 -12.15 -2.98 22.25
C LYS A 134 -11.72 -3.78 21.02
N ILE A 135 -12.31 -3.44 19.87
CA ILE A 135 -12.02 -4.05 18.57
C ILE A 135 -11.57 -2.96 17.61
N ALA A 136 -10.31 -3.02 17.17
CA ALA A 136 -9.76 -2.06 16.22
C ALA A 136 -10.17 -2.40 14.79
N ILE A 137 -10.69 -1.43 14.06
CA ILE A 137 -10.91 -1.48 12.61
C ILE A 137 -10.43 -0.16 12.00
N ALA A 138 -10.10 -0.15 10.70
CA ALA A 138 -9.90 1.11 9.98
C ALA A 138 -11.24 1.86 9.86
N ASN A 139 -11.21 3.19 9.80
CA ASN A 139 -12.42 3.99 9.66
C ASN A 139 -13.14 3.69 8.34
N PRO A 140 -14.35 3.13 8.35
CA PRO A 140 -15.07 2.70 7.14
C PRO A 140 -15.49 3.86 6.23
N GLN A 141 -15.48 5.10 6.72
CA GLN A 141 -15.84 6.26 5.92
C GLN A 141 -14.89 6.47 4.74
N HIS A 142 -13.58 6.16 4.92
CA HIS A 142 -12.55 6.40 3.92
C HIS A 142 -11.56 5.25 3.71
N ALA A 143 -11.61 4.19 4.54
CA ALA A 143 -10.70 3.05 4.43
C ALA A 143 -11.41 1.78 3.91
N PRO A 144 -10.95 1.19 2.77
CA PRO A 144 -11.53 -0.04 2.22
C PRO A 144 -11.56 -1.20 3.21
N TYR A 145 -10.48 -1.40 3.96
CA TYR A 145 -10.40 -2.44 4.99
C TYR A 145 -11.41 -2.25 6.12
N GLY A 146 -11.73 -1.00 6.46
CA GLY A 146 -12.79 -0.69 7.42
C GLY A 146 -14.17 -1.05 6.89
N ARG A 147 -14.46 -0.75 5.62
CA ARG A 147 -15.73 -1.17 4.98
C ARG A 147 -15.83 -2.70 4.91
N ALA A 148 -14.74 -3.39 4.59
CA ALA A 148 -14.71 -4.85 4.57
C ALA A 148 -14.95 -5.44 5.97
N ALA A 149 -14.36 -4.86 7.02
CA ALA A 149 -14.61 -5.26 8.40
C ALA A 149 -16.07 -5.10 8.81
N VAL A 150 -16.67 -3.93 8.53
CA VAL A 150 -18.10 -3.67 8.79
C VAL A 150 -18.98 -4.64 8.01
N ALA A 151 -18.68 -4.89 6.72
CA ALA A 151 -19.45 -5.82 5.90
C ALA A 151 -19.40 -7.25 6.49
N ALA A 152 -18.23 -7.73 6.90
CA ALA A 152 -18.07 -9.06 7.50
C ALA A 152 -18.85 -9.19 8.83
N LEU A 153 -18.76 -8.17 9.69
CA LEU A 153 -19.52 -8.14 10.95
C LEU A 153 -21.05 -8.09 10.70
N THR A 154 -21.47 -7.37 9.66
CA THR A 154 -22.88 -7.27 9.25
C THR A 154 -23.39 -8.60 8.68
N HIS A 155 -22.57 -9.28 7.86
CA HIS A 155 -22.87 -10.62 7.34
C HIS A 155 -23.15 -11.61 8.45
N GLU A 156 -22.34 -11.58 9.52
CA GLU A 156 -22.50 -12.41 10.71
C GLU A 156 -23.61 -11.92 11.67
N ARG A 157 -24.27 -10.79 11.36
CA ARG A 157 -25.29 -10.13 12.18
C ARG A 157 -24.83 -9.74 13.59
N ILE A 158 -23.54 -9.39 13.72
CA ILE A 158 -22.93 -8.97 14.99
C ILE A 158 -22.40 -7.53 14.96
N TYR A 159 -22.58 -6.79 13.86
CA TYR A 159 -22.08 -5.41 13.74
C TYR A 159 -22.72 -4.49 14.80
N GLU A 160 -24.06 -4.43 14.89
CA GLU A 160 -24.75 -3.53 15.82
C GLU A 160 -24.41 -3.80 17.30
N PRO A 161 -24.39 -5.07 17.77
CA PRO A 161 -23.93 -5.37 19.13
C PRO A 161 -22.47 -5.00 19.41
N LEU A 162 -21.60 -5.08 18.39
CA LEU A 162 -20.17 -4.79 18.55
C LEU A 162 -19.81 -3.33 18.29
N LYS A 163 -20.67 -2.56 17.67
CA LYS A 163 -20.44 -1.15 17.32
C LYS A 163 -19.93 -0.28 18.49
N PRO A 164 -20.45 -0.41 19.73
CA PRO A 164 -19.93 0.33 20.88
C PRO A 164 -18.51 -0.05 21.29
N LYS A 165 -18.03 -1.23 20.87
CA LYS A 165 -16.66 -1.72 21.15
C LYS A 165 -15.66 -1.34 20.07
N LEU A 166 -16.10 -0.76 18.94
CA LEU A 166 -15.22 -0.45 17.83
C LEU A 166 -14.35 0.75 18.12
N VAL A 167 -13.05 0.59 17.90
CA VAL A 167 -12.04 1.66 17.92
C VAL A 167 -11.58 1.89 16.49
N LEU A 168 -11.76 3.11 15.99
CA LEU A 168 -11.50 3.45 14.61
C LEU A 168 -10.07 3.99 14.45
N GLY A 169 -9.25 3.29 13.66
CA GLY A 169 -7.97 3.80 13.17
C GLY A 169 -8.18 4.61 11.89
N GLU A 170 -7.38 5.63 11.66
CA GLU A 170 -7.38 6.45 10.45
C GLU A 170 -7.18 5.58 9.18
N ASN A 171 -6.44 4.50 9.30
CA ASN A 171 -6.18 3.52 8.26
C ASN A 171 -5.96 2.13 8.88
N VAL A 172 -5.79 1.10 8.05
CA VAL A 172 -5.68 -0.28 8.54
C VAL A 172 -4.38 -0.56 9.29
N SER A 173 -3.30 0.16 8.99
CA SER A 173 -2.05 0.03 9.74
C SER A 173 -2.20 0.57 11.17
N GLN A 174 -2.90 1.70 11.37
CA GLN A 174 -3.18 2.23 12.71
C GLN A 174 -4.09 1.28 13.50
N ALA A 175 -5.09 0.67 12.85
CA ALA A 175 -5.91 -0.34 13.52
C ALA A 175 -5.06 -1.53 14.01
N ALA A 176 -4.09 -2.00 13.21
CA ALA A 176 -3.15 -3.02 13.64
C ALA A 176 -2.26 -2.53 14.80
N GLN A 177 -1.80 -1.29 14.77
CA GLN A 177 -1.01 -0.69 15.87
C GLN A 177 -1.78 -0.63 17.20
N PHE A 178 -3.10 -0.40 17.18
CA PHE A 178 -3.91 -0.41 18.40
C PHE A 178 -3.90 -1.78 19.08
N VAL A 179 -3.96 -2.87 18.31
CA VAL A 179 -3.84 -4.22 18.87
C VAL A 179 -2.41 -4.48 19.37
N GLN A 180 -1.41 -4.10 18.57
CA GLN A 180 -0.01 -4.31 18.91
C GLN A 180 0.41 -3.59 20.20
N SER A 181 -0.13 -2.40 20.45
CA SER A 181 0.15 -1.59 21.64
C SER A 181 -0.73 -1.95 22.85
N GLY A 182 -1.68 -2.89 22.72
CA GLY A 182 -2.64 -3.24 23.77
C GLY A 182 -3.77 -2.20 23.94
N ASN A 183 -3.92 -1.25 23.04
CA ASN A 183 -5.03 -0.28 23.05
C ASN A 183 -6.35 -0.88 22.53
N ALA A 184 -6.28 -2.05 21.90
CA ALA A 184 -7.42 -2.87 21.51
C ALA A 184 -7.11 -4.37 21.80
N ASP A 185 -8.16 -5.12 22.19
CA ASP A 185 -8.06 -6.54 22.54
C ASP A 185 -8.00 -7.43 21.29
N ALA A 186 -8.59 -6.95 20.20
CA ALA A 186 -8.64 -7.58 18.89
C ALA A 186 -8.67 -6.53 17.78
N GLY A 187 -8.34 -6.92 16.56
CA GLY A 187 -8.51 -6.06 15.39
C GLY A 187 -8.97 -6.85 14.18
N ILE A 188 -9.77 -6.24 13.31
CA ILE A 188 -10.01 -6.73 11.97
C ILE A 188 -9.13 -5.89 11.04
N VAL A 189 -8.03 -6.51 10.58
CA VAL A 189 -6.93 -5.81 9.91
C VAL A 189 -6.52 -6.52 8.62
N ALA A 190 -5.55 -5.98 7.89
CA ALA A 190 -5.04 -6.60 6.67
C ALA A 190 -4.13 -7.79 6.98
N LEU A 191 -4.29 -8.88 6.25
CA LEU A 191 -3.41 -10.06 6.32
C LEU A 191 -1.95 -9.66 6.06
N SER A 192 -1.71 -8.75 5.13
CA SER A 192 -0.38 -8.27 4.76
C SER A 192 0.41 -7.64 5.93
N LEU A 193 -0.29 -7.01 6.86
CA LEU A 193 0.34 -6.41 8.04
C LEU A 193 0.75 -7.47 9.06
N VAL A 194 -0.08 -8.49 9.27
CA VAL A 194 0.18 -9.52 10.30
C VAL A 194 1.18 -10.57 9.85
N LEU A 195 1.37 -10.74 8.54
CA LEU A 195 2.42 -11.60 7.98
C LEU A 195 3.80 -10.93 7.94
N ALA A 196 3.86 -9.62 8.17
CA ALA A 196 5.11 -8.88 8.12
C ALA A 196 6.11 -9.34 9.20
N PRO A 197 7.42 -9.33 8.90
CA PRO A 197 8.46 -9.57 9.89
C PRO A 197 8.27 -8.68 11.12
N GLY A 198 8.38 -9.26 12.33
CA GLY A 198 8.17 -8.54 13.58
C GLY A 198 6.71 -8.30 13.98
N MET A 199 5.73 -8.63 13.12
CA MET A 199 4.30 -8.63 13.45
C MET A 199 3.78 -10.05 13.68
N SER A 200 4.18 -11.01 12.86
CA SER A 200 3.80 -12.44 12.95
C SER A 200 4.08 -13.06 14.31
N ASP A 201 5.14 -12.60 14.98
CA ASP A 201 5.52 -13.09 16.31
C ASP A 201 4.75 -12.45 17.47
N LYS A 202 4.00 -11.37 17.24
CA LYS A 202 3.31 -10.62 18.31
C LYS A 202 1.88 -11.05 18.56
N GLY A 203 1.27 -11.76 17.61
CA GLY A 203 -0.12 -12.16 17.70
C GLY A 203 -0.41 -13.47 16.97
N LYS A 204 -1.65 -13.86 17.01
CA LYS A 204 -2.23 -14.91 16.17
C LYS A 204 -3.38 -14.31 15.36
N TYR A 205 -3.62 -14.85 14.17
CA TYR A 205 -4.69 -14.38 13.30
C TYR A 205 -5.58 -15.53 12.83
N TRP A 206 -6.80 -15.16 12.47
CA TRP A 206 -7.76 -16.03 11.80
C TRP A 206 -8.26 -15.31 10.53
N VAL A 207 -8.22 -16.00 9.39
CA VAL A 207 -8.60 -15.40 8.10
C VAL A 207 -10.10 -15.34 7.99
N VAL A 208 -10.64 -14.15 7.80
CA VAL A 208 -12.08 -13.95 7.61
C VAL A 208 -12.49 -14.52 6.25
N PRO A 209 -13.58 -15.32 6.17
CA PRO A 209 -14.05 -15.89 4.92
C PRO A 209 -14.35 -14.83 3.86
N ILE A 210 -13.82 -15.02 2.66
CA ILE A 210 -13.90 -14.02 1.57
C ILE A 210 -15.33 -13.73 1.08
N HIS A 211 -16.28 -14.64 1.32
CA HIS A 211 -17.68 -14.45 0.96
C HIS A 211 -18.43 -13.50 1.91
N SER A 212 -17.86 -13.16 3.07
CA SER A 212 -18.49 -12.31 4.07
C SER A 212 -18.29 -10.82 3.86
N TYR A 213 -17.46 -10.43 2.87
CA TYR A 213 -17.20 -9.03 2.54
C TYR A 213 -16.91 -8.83 1.04
N PRO A 214 -17.12 -7.61 0.49
CA PRO A 214 -16.78 -7.32 -0.89
C PRO A 214 -15.28 -7.51 -1.17
N PRO A 215 -14.90 -8.00 -2.37
CA PRO A 215 -13.49 -8.16 -2.75
C PRO A 215 -12.71 -6.86 -2.57
N LEU A 216 -11.51 -6.97 -2.00
CA LEU A 216 -10.55 -5.87 -1.88
C LEU A 216 -9.60 -5.90 -3.08
N GLU A 217 -10.14 -5.68 -4.29
CA GLU A 217 -9.37 -5.58 -5.52
C GLU A 217 -8.55 -4.30 -5.51
N GLN A 218 -7.22 -4.43 -5.57
CA GLN A 218 -6.29 -3.33 -5.39
C GLN A 218 -5.65 -2.92 -6.71
N ALA A 219 -5.57 -1.61 -6.95
CA ALA A 219 -5.05 -1.09 -8.20
C ALA A 219 -4.16 0.14 -8.02
N ALA A 220 -3.22 0.29 -8.94
CA ALA A 220 -2.35 1.44 -9.11
C ALA A 220 -2.72 2.22 -10.37
N VAL A 221 -2.46 3.53 -10.37
CA VAL A 221 -2.68 4.40 -11.53
C VAL A 221 -1.71 5.58 -11.49
N VAL A 222 -1.28 6.07 -12.67
CA VAL A 222 -0.47 7.28 -12.82
C VAL A 222 -1.37 8.52 -12.80
N MET A 223 -0.96 9.54 -12.06
CA MET A 223 -1.65 10.83 -12.04
C MET A 223 -1.31 11.64 -13.29
N LYS A 224 -2.32 12.31 -13.90
CA LYS A 224 -2.09 13.21 -15.06
C LYS A 224 -1.23 14.42 -14.70
N SER A 225 -1.25 14.84 -13.43
CA SER A 225 -0.42 15.93 -12.89
C SER A 225 1.02 15.51 -12.60
N SER A 226 1.39 14.25 -12.85
CA SER A 226 2.75 13.76 -12.60
C SER A 226 3.79 14.58 -13.37
N THR A 227 4.83 14.99 -12.66
CA THR A 227 6.02 15.62 -13.27
C THR A 227 7.04 14.59 -13.77
N GLN A 228 6.80 13.29 -13.46
CA GLN A 228 7.66 12.15 -13.81
C GLN A 228 6.86 11.04 -14.52
N PRO A 229 6.08 11.32 -15.60
CA PRO A 229 5.12 10.35 -16.13
C PRO A 229 5.76 9.07 -16.67
N GLN A 230 6.96 9.15 -17.26
CA GLN A 230 7.68 7.97 -17.75
C GLN A 230 8.16 7.08 -16.59
N LEU A 231 8.70 7.68 -15.53
CA LEU A 231 9.14 6.97 -14.34
C LEU A 231 7.96 6.34 -13.59
N ALA A 232 6.82 7.05 -13.52
CA ALA A 232 5.58 6.54 -12.93
C ALA A 232 5.04 5.32 -13.69
N ARG A 233 5.07 5.34 -15.03
CA ARG A 233 4.70 4.18 -15.86
C ARG A 233 5.64 3.01 -15.64
N ALA A 234 6.97 3.25 -15.61
CA ALA A 234 7.97 2.23 -15.34
C ALA A 234 7.77 1.58 -13.96
N PHE A 235 7.36 2.37 -12.96
CA PHE A 235 7.03 1.84 -11.63
C PHE A 235 5.80 0.92 -11.66
N ILE A 236 4.73 1.29 -12.38
CA ILE A 236 3.54 0.42 -12.56
C ILE A 236 3.92 -0.87 -13.31
N GLU A 237 4.74 -0.80 -14.34
CA GLU A 237 5.26 -1.98 -15.04
C GLU A 237 6.05 -2.89 -14.11
N TYR A 238 6.90 -2.29 -13.25
CA TYR A 238 7.66 -3.03 -12.24
C TYR A 238 6.76 -3.76 -11.23
N LEU A 239 5.61 -3.19 -10.83
CA LEU A 239 4.62 -3.89 -9.98
C LEU A 239 4.12 -5.18 -10.65
N GLY A 240 4.11 -5.24 -11.98
CA GLY A 240 3.76 -6.44 -12.77
C GLY A 240 4.88 -7.47 -12.89
N SER A 241 6.09 -7.17 -12.44
CA SER A 241 7.25 -8.08 -12.53
C SER A 241 7.09 -9.33 -11.68
N PRO A 242 7.78 -10.44 -12.03
CA PRO A 242 7.79 -11.64 -11.21
C PRO A 242 8.27 -11.38 -9.77
N ALA A 243 9.28 -10.51 -9.61
CA ALA A 243 9.83 -10.17 -8.29
C ALA A 243 8.82 -9.44 -7.40
N ALA A 244 8.13 -8.41 -7.93
CA ALA A 244 7.11 -7.68 -7.19
C ALA A 244 5.90 -8.59 -6.85
N LYS A 245 5.45 -9.42 -7.79
CA LYS A 245 4.37 -10.38 -7.57
C LYS A 245 4.70 -11.41 -6.49
N GLU A 246 5.93 -11.89 -6.45
CA GLU A 246 6.38 -12.83 -5.42
C GLU A 246 6.37 -12.19 -4.03
N LEU A 247 6.84 -10.93 -3.93
CA LEU A 247 6.75 -10.15 -2.70
C LEU A 247 5.28 -10.01 -2.25
N LEU A 248 4.39 -9.60 -3.14
CA LEU A 248 2.97 -9.46 -2.83
C LEU A 248 2.35 -10.79 -2.33
N ARG A 249 2.65 -11.93 -2.98
CA ARG A 249 2.17 -13.25 -2.51
C ARG A 249 2.69 -13.59 -1.13
N ARG A 250 3.96 -13.35 -0.86
CA ARG A 250 4.58 -13.60 0.45
C ARG A 250 3.88 -12.81 1.57
N TYR A 251 3.38 -11.63 1.27
CA TYR A 251 2.58 -10.81 2.18
C TYR A 251 1.07 -11.12 2.12
N GLY A 252 0.66 -12.22 1.49
CA GLY A 252 -0.72 -12.73 1.52
C GLY A 252 -1.69 -12.07 0.55
N PHE A 253 -1.20 -11.28 -0.41
CA PHE A 253 -2.05 -10.81 -1.51
C PHE A 253 -2.40 -11.95 -2.46
N ALA A 254 -3.67 -12.05 -2.82
CA ALA A 254 -4.09 -12.94 -3.90
C ALA A 254 -3.73 -12.27 -5.23
N ILE A 255 -2.81 -12.91 -5.97
CA ILE A 255 -2.40 -12.46 -7.29
C ILE A 255 -3.08 -13.37 -8.30
N ASP A 256 -3.96 -12.81 -9.13
CA ASP A 256 -4.60 -13.58 -10.19
C ASP A 256 -3.52 -14.11 -11.15
N THR A 257 -3.39 -15.42 -11.21
CA THR A 257 -2.70 -16.04 -12.32
C THR A 257 -3.58 -15.76 -13.54
N PRO A 258 -3.04 -15.26 -14.68
CA PRO A 258 -3.85 -15.11 -15.88
C PRO A 258 -4.56 -16.44 -16.13
N LYS A 259 -5.90 -16.43 -16.11
CA LYS A 259 -6.65 -17.60 -16.61
C LYS A 259 -6.10 -17.84 -18.01
N SER A 260 -5.43 -18.96 -18.22
CA SER A 260 -5.10 -19.44 -19.56
C SER A 260 -6.38 -19.30 -20.37
N ARG A 261 -6.39 -18.46 -21.41
CA ARG A 261 -7.50 -18.42 -22.36
C ARG A 261 -7.66 -19.83 -22.82
N GLY A 262 -8.67 -20.51 -22.29
CA GLY A 262 -9.06 -21.84 -22.73
C GLY A 262 -9.22 -21.76 -24.23
N ALA A 263 -8.49 -22.60 -24.95
CA ALA A 263 -8.69 -22.82 -26.35
C ALA A 263 -10.20 -23.12 -26.56
N ALA A 264 -10.88 -22.21 -27.23
CA ALA A 264 -12.19 -22.47 -27.77
C ALA A 264 -11.98 -23.57 -28.80
N GLN A 265 -12.53 -24.74 -28.52
CA GLN A 265 -12.85 -25.73 -29.52
C GLN A 265 -14.23 -25.43 -30.09
#